data_47782af61422f827fcb725810612b736
#
_entry.id   47782af61422f827fcb725810612b736
#
_cell.length_a   1.000
_cell.length_b   1.000
_cell.length_c   1.000
_cell.angle_alpha   90.00
_cell.angle_beta   90.00
_cell.angle_gamma   90.00
#
_symmetry.space_group_name_H-M   'P 1'
#
loop_
_entity.id
_entity.type
_entity.pdbx_description
1 polymer ?
#
loop_
_entity_poly.entity_id
_entity_poly.type
_entity_poly.pdbx_seq_one_letter_code
_entity_poly.pdbx_strand_id
1 'polypeptide(L)'
;MSKERSLKNIFINSAFQLKLLSYFVGLFLVTTASLYSTTFLFFWNMKKKGLNVGIPEGHVYYQFLSNQKNDLDLLFIGLALFNLILLLVLGFIISHRIAGPIHKVKVFLKDPKSHDPINLRQNDFFKELGPLANDLKDKIK
;
A
#
# COMPACT_ATOMS: atom_id res chain seq x y z
N MET A 1 0.56 19.50 -31.45
CA MET A 1 1.79 19.12 -30.76
C MET A 1 1.42 18.55 -29.38
N SER A 2 1.43 17.26 -29.26
CA SER A 2 1.17 16.54 -28.02
C SER A 2 2.37 16.73 -27.09
N LYS A 3 2.16 17.45 -25.98
CA LYS A 3 3.18 17.66 -24.95
C LYS A 3 3.43 16.32 -24.26
N GLU A 4 4.53 15.66 -24.57
CA GLU A 4 4.95 14.45 -23.85
C GLU A 4 4.94 14.75 -22.34
N ARG A 5 4.01 14.12 -21.63
CA ARG A 5 3.97 14.18 -20.17
C ARG A 5 5.16 13.37 -19.65
N SER A 6 6.26 14.05 -19.38
CA SER A 6 7.44 13.45 -18.76
C SER A 6 7.02 12.65 -17.51
N LEU A 7 7.45 11.40 -17.42
CA LEU A 7 7.25 10.51 -16.26
C LEU A 7 7.78 11.12 -14.95
N LYS A 8 8.67 12.13 -15.03
CA LYS A 8 9.16 12.92 -13.89
C LYS A 8 8.06 13.68 -13.13
N ASN A 9 6.90 13.94 -13.75
CA ASN A 9 5.78 14.64 -13.10
C ASN A 9 4.81 13.70 -12.38
N ILE A 10 5.06 12.40 -12.38
CA ILE A 10 4.24 11.40 -11.67
C ILE A 10 4.46 11.52 -10.16
N PHE A 11 5.66 11.87 -9.73
CA PHE A 11 6.00 12.07 -8.31
C PHE A 11 6.00 13.56 -7.96
N ILE A 12 4.90 14.05 -7.39
CA ILE A 12 4.77 15.46 -6.94
C ILE A 12 5.63 15.72 -5.70
N ASN A 13 5.66 14.75 -4.77
CA ASN A 13 6.53 14.75 -3.60
C ASN A 13 6.98 13.30 -3.35
N SER A 14 8.07 12.90 -4.03
CA SER A 14 8.57 11.53 -4.01
C SER A 14 8.88 11.03 -2.60
N ALA A 15 9.46 11.88 -1.74
CA ALA A 15 9.81 11.48 -0.37
C ALA A 15 8.57 11.14 0.47
N PHE A 16 7.52 11.94 0.40
CA PHE A 16 6.26 11.68 1.12
C PHE A 16 5.56 10.43 0.56
N GLN A 17 5.47 10.32 -0.76
CA GLN A 17 4.78 9.20 -1.43
C GLN A 17 5.47 7.87 -1.15
N LEU A 18 6.80 7.82 -1.24
CA LEU A 18 7.58 6.62 -0.93
C LEU A 18 7.46 6.24 0.56
N LYS A 19 7.51 7.24 1.46
CA LYS A 19 7.35 6.99 2.89
C LYS A 19 5.98 6.42 3.23
N LEU A 20 4.91 6.97 2.65
CA LEU A 20 3.55 6.46 2.85
C LEU A 20 3.41 5.04 2.30
N LEU A 21 3.92 4.79 1.08
CA LEU A 21 3.89 3.49 0.45
C LEU A 21 4.68 2.44 1.26
N SER A 22 5.85 2.82 1.83
CA SER A 22 6.64 1.92 2.67
C SER A 22 5.91 1.47 3.93
N TYR A 23 5.08 2.32 4.53
CA TYR A 23 4.23 1.90 5.66
C TYR A 23 3.17 0.87 5.24
N PHE A 24 2.53 1.07 4.09
CA PHE A 24 1.56 0.10 3.57
C PHE A 24 2.22 -1.24 3.24
N VAL A 25 3.37 -1.21 2.57
CA VAL A 25 4.14 -2.43 2.26
C VAL A 25 4.62 -3.11 3.54
N GLY A 26 5.12 -2.35 4.52
CA GLY A 26 5.54 -2.89 5.81
C GLY A 26 4.39 -3.58 6.55
N LEU A 27 3.22 -2.95 6.63
CA LEU A 27 2.02 -3.55 7.22
C LEU A 27 1.61 -4.82 6.47
N PHE A 28 1.61 -4.79 5.14
CA PHE A 28 1.31 -5.95 4.31
C PHE A 28 2.26 -7.12 4.59
N LEU A 29 3.57 -6.86 4.67
CA LEU A 29 4.57 -7.90 4.95
C LEU A 29 4.36 -8.53 6.33
N VAL A 30 4.11 -7.71 7.36
CA VAL A 30 3.85 -8.21 8.72
C VAL A 30 2.57 -9.06 8.78
N THR A 31 1.48 -8.60 8.18
CA THR A 31 0.22 -9.35 8.16
C THR A 31 0.34 -10.65 7.36
N THR A 32 0.99 -10.60 6.20
CA THR A 32 1.22 -11.79 5.36
C THR A 32 2.11 -12.80 6.06
N ALA A 33 3.20 -12.37 6.69
CA ALA A 33 4.07 -13.24 7.46
C ALA A 33 3.35 -13.88 8.66
N SER A 34 2.51 -13.13 9.36
CA SER A 34 1.70 -13.64 10.47
C SER A 34 0.71 -14.72 10.02
N LEU A 35 -0.01 -14.48 8.92
CA LEU A 35 -0.96 -15.47 8.36
C LEU A 35 -0.23 -16.73 7.88
N TYR A 36 0.89 -16.57 7.18
CA TYR A 36 1.69 -17.72 6.74
C TYR A 36 2.24 -18.52 7.92
N SER A 37 2.72 -17.84 8.97
CA SER A 37 3.19 -18.50 10.19
C SER A 37 2.10 -19.36 10.84
N THR A 38 0.86 -18.89 10.86
CA THR A 38 -0.29 -19.65 11.38
C THR A 38 -0.52 -20.92 10.56
N THR A 39 -0.48 -20.82 9.23
CA THR A 39 -0.63 -21.99 8.33
C THR A 39 0.52 -22.97 8.53
N PHE A 40 1.74 -22.48 8.61
CA PHE A 40 2.93 -23.30 8.87
C PHE A 40 2.81 -24.08 10.19
N LEU A 41 2.43 -23.37 11.28
CA LEU A 41 2.23 -23.99 12.60
C LEU A 41 1.10 -25.01 12.60
N PHE A 42 0.03 -24.79 11.84
CA PHE A 42 -1.04 -25.74 11.69
C PHE A 42 -0.55 -27.08 11.13
N PHE A 43 0.15 -27.06 9.99
CA PHE A 43 0.69 -28.28 9.37
C PHE A 43 1.77 -28.95 10.23
N TRP A 44 2.61 -28.15 10.88
CA TRP A 44 3.59 -28.64 11.84
C TRP A 44 2.92 -29.41 12.99
N ASN A 45 1.88 -28.85 13.57
CA ASN A 45 1.11 -29.50 14.65
C ASN A 45 0.40 -30.76 14.17
N MET A 46 -0.16 -30.77 12.97
CA MET A 46 -0.79 -31.95 12.38
C MET A 46 0.22 -33.10 12.20
N LYS A 47 1.41 -32.78 11.67
CA LYS A 47 2.51 -33.75 11.55
C LYS A 47 2.90 -34.32 12.92
N LYS A 48 3.08 -33.45 13.92
CA LYS A 48 3.43 -33.84 15.29
C LYS A 48 2.35 -34.72 15.94
N LYS A 49 1.09 -34.41 15.74
CA LYS A 49 -0.04 -35.21 16.23
C LYS A 49 -0.02 -36.62 15.60
N GLY A 50 0.23 -36.74 14.31
CA GLY A 50 0.35 -38.04 13.64
C GLY A 50 1.45 -38.90 14.25
N LEU A 51 2.61 -38.33 14.54
CA LEU A 51 3.70 -39.03 15.21
C LEU A 51 3.32 -39.48 16.63
N ASN A 52 2.66 -38.60 17.36
CA ASN A 52 2.27 -38.90 18.76
C ASN A 52 1.24 -40.02 18.87
N VAL A 53 0.39 -40.24 17.88
CA VAL A 53 -0.59 -41.36 17.84
C VAL A 53 0.02 -42.63 17.18
N GLY A 54 1.32 -42.64 16.90
CA GLY A 54 2.04 -43.81 16.43
C GLY A 54 1.94 -44.05 14.91
N ILE A 55 1.54 -43.07 14.11
CA ILE A 55 1.57 -43.23 12.64
C ILE A 55 3.02 -43.21 12.16
N PRO A 56 3.50 -44.27 11.43
CA PRO A 56 4.87 -44.35 10.95
C PRO A 56 5.20 -43.20 9.98
N GLU A 57 6.46 -42.73 9.96
CA GLU A 57 6.89 -41.58 9.12
C GLU A 57 6.67 -41.78 7.61
N GLY A 58 6.69 -43.00 7.10
CA GLY A 58 6.44 -43.34 5.68
C GLY A 58 4.95 -43.46 5.30
N HIS A 59 4.03 -43.22 6.23
CA HIS A 59 2.60 -43.44 5.99
C HIS A 59 2.04 -42.40 4.99
N VAL A 60 1.07 -42.80 4.16
CA VAL A 60 0.35 -41.97 3.17
C VAL A 60 -0.21 -40.68 3.77
N TYR A 61 -0.55 -40.69 5.06
CA TYR A 61 -0.98 -39.51 5.81
C TYR A 61 0.00 -38.32 5.67
N TYR A 62 1.30 -38.55 5.80
CA TYR A 62 2.30 -37.47 5.70
C TYR A 62 2.48 -36.98 4.26
N GLN A 63 2.35 -37.86 3.27
CA GLN A 63 2.36 -37.49 1.86
C GLN A 63 1.13 -36.60 1.56
N PHE A 64 -0.04 -36.99 2.05
CA PHE A 64 -1.25 -36.19 1.93
C PHE A 64 -1.08 -34.81 2.56
N LEU A 65 -0.60 -34.72 3.81
CA LEU A 65 -0.33 -33.43 4.47
C LEU A 65 0.66 -32.56 3.70
N SER A 66 1.72 -33.15 3.15
CA SER A 66 2.71 -32.43 2.36
C SER A 66 2.12 -31.89 1.08
N ASN A 67 1.31 -32.67 0.37
CA ASN A 67 0.65 -32.24 -0.85
C ASN A 67 -0.34 -31.08 -0.56
N GLN A 68 -1.18 -31.24 0.47
CA GLN A 68 -2.10 -30.16 0.88
C GLN A 68 -1.37 -28.88 1.28
N LYS A 69 -0.23 -29.01 1.97
CA LYS A 69 0.58 -27.85 2.31
C LYS A 69 1.15 -27.17 1.06
N ASN A 70 1.66 -27.95 0.11
CA ASN A 70 2.22 -27.40 -1.13
C ASN A 70 1.14 -26.67 -1.97
N ASP A 71 -0.06 -27.24 -2.07
CA ASP A 71 -1.18 -26.63 -2.76
C ASP A 71 -1.59 -25.30 -2.09
N LEU A 72 -1.66 -25.29 -0.75
CA LEU A 72 -1.92 -24.07 0.01
C LEU A 72 -0.80 -23.03 -0.12
N ASP A 73 0.45 -23.44 -0.11
CA ASP A 73 1.60 -22.55 -0.30
C ASP A 73 1.53 -21.86 -1.67
N LEU A 74 1.16 -22.60 -2.73
CA LEU A 74 0.99 -22.05 -4.07
C LEU A 74 -0.15 -21.02 -4.13
N LEU A 75 -1.31 -21.36 -3.57
CA LEU A 75 -2.45 -20.45 -3.47
C LEU A 75 -2.11 -19.20 -2.65
N PHE A 76 -1.39 -19.39 -1.54
CA PHE A 76 -0.98 -18.29 -0.66
C PHE A 76 -0.04 -17.31 -1.39
N ILE A 77 0.94 -17.83 -2.14
CA ILE A 77 1.85 -17.00 -2.93
C ILE A 77 1.07 -16.22 -3.99
N GLY A 78 0.16 -16.88 -4.72
CA GLY A 78 -0.68 -16.22 -5.73
C GLY A 78 -1.53 -15.09 -5.14
N LEU A 79 -2.20 -15.34 -4.01
CA LEU A 79 -2.99 -14.34 -3.31
C LEU A 79 -2.14 -13.21 -2.74
N ALA A 80 -0.96 -13.51 -2.19
CA ALA A 80 -0.06 -12.51 -1.65
C ALA A 80 0.44 -11.57 -2.77
N LEU A 81 0.84 -12.10 -3.92
CA LEU A 81 1.26 -11.30 -5.07
C LEU A 81 0.11 -10.43 -5.60
N PHE A 82 -1.09 -11.00 -5.74
CA PHE A 82 -2.26 -10.24 -6.18
C PHE A 82 -2.57 -9.07 -5.23
N ASN A 83 -2.60 -9.34 -3.91
CA ASN A 83 -2.85 -8.31 -2.90
C ASN A 83 -1.75 -7.26 -2.86
N LEU A 84 -0.48 -7.63 -3.06
CA LEU A 84 0.63 -6.69 -3.13
C LEU A 84 0.47 -5.73 -4.31
N ILE A 85 0.14 -6.25 -5.50
CA ILE A 85 -0.10 -5.43 -6.69
C ILE A 85 -1.27 -4.47 -6.44
N LEU A 86 -2.37 -4.97 -5.90
CA LEU A 86 -3.55 -4.16 -5.57
C LEU A 86 -3.20 -3.04 -4.59
N LEU A 87 -2.45 -3.36 -3.54
CA LEU A 87 -1.99 -2.40 -2.53
C LEU A 87 -1.08 -1.32 -3.14
N LEU A 88 -0.16 -1.70 -4.02
CA LEU A 88 0.72 -0.74 -4.69
C LEU A 88 -0.07 0.22 -5.57
N VAL A 89 -1.03 -0.29 -6.35
CA VAL A 89 -1.89 0.53 -7.21
C VAL A 89 -2.75 1.49 -6.39
N LEU A 90 -3.46 0.97 -5.39
CA LEU A 90 -4.31 1.80 -4.53
C LEU A 90 -3.49 2.80 -3.70
N GLY A 91 -2.37 2.35 -3.15
CA GLY A 91 -1.45 3.20 -2.38
C GLY A 91 -0.90 4.35 -3.23
N PHE A 92 -0.58 4.09 -4.48
CA PHE A 92 -0.14 5.12 -5.43
C PHE A 92 -1.25 6.14 -5.72
N ILE A 93 -2.48 5.68 -6.01
CA ILE A 93 -3.63 6.54 -6.28
C ILE A 93 -3.94 7.44 -5.07
N ILE A 94 -3.99 6.85 -3.88
CA ILE A 94 -4.27 7.58 -2.62
C ILE A 94 -3.17 8.60 -2.35
N SER A 95 -1.91 8.16 -2.44
CA SER A 95 -0.74 9.03 -2.21
C SER A 95 -0.74 10.24 -3.15
N HIS A 96 -1.09 10.04 -4.42
CA HIS A 96 -1.17 11.13 -5.40
C HIS A 96 -2.29 12.12 -5.08
N ARG A 97 -3.46 11.63 -4.62
CA ARG A 97 -4.60 12.46 -4.21
C ARG A 97 -4.34 13.27 -2.93
N ILE A 98 -3.42 12.82 -2.09
CA ILE A 98 -3.01 13.54 -0.88
C ILE A 98 -1.88 14.53 -1.19
N ALA A 99 -0.82 14.07 -1.87
CA ALA A 99 0.36 14.89 -2.14
C ALA A 99 0.09 16.08 -3.06
N GLY A 100 -0.84 15.94 -4.02
CA GLY A 100 -1.19 16.96 -5.00
C GLY A 100 -1.68 18.28 -4.37
N PRO A 101 -2.76 18.24 -3.59
CA PRO A 101 -3.30 19.43 -2.91
C PRO A 101 -2.28 20.09 -1.97
N ILE A 102 -1.59 19.30 -1.16
CA ILE A 102 -0.60 19.81 -0.19
C ILE A 102 0.53 20.53 -0.94
N HIS A 103 1.02 19.96 -2.03
CA HIS A 103 2.07 20.61 -2.84
C HIS A 103 1.59 21.92 -3.46
N LYS A 104 0.37 21.94 -4.02
CA LYS A 104 -0.21 23.18 -4.59
C LYS A 104 -0.35 24.28 -3.55
N VAL A 105 -0.90 23.97 -2.37
CA VAL A 105 -1.03 24.93 -1.28
C VAL A 105 0.34 25.43 -0.82
N LYS A 106 1.32 24.53 -0.68
CA LYS A 106 2.69 24.90 -0.32
C LYS A 106 3.32 25.87 -1.32
N VAL A 107 3.16 25.62 -2.62
CA VAL A 107 3.69 26.50 -3.68
C VAL A 107 2.97 27.86 -3.65
N PHE A 108 1.64 27.86 -3.53
CA PHE A 108 0.81 29.06 -3.47
C PHE A 108 1.18 29.97 -2.29
N LEU A 109 1.40 29.40 -1.10
CA LEU A 109 1.78 30.17 0.09
C LEU A 109 3.23 30.66 0.04
N LYS A 110 4.11 30.01 -0.74
CA LYS A 110 5.50 30.44 -0.92
C LYS A 110 5.65 31.58 -1.94
N ASP A 111 4.69 31.79 -2.81
CA ASP A 111 4.73 32.83 -3.82
C ASP A 111 3.93 34.07 -3.34
N PRO A 112 4.60 35.13 -2.83
CA PRO A 112 3.91 36.32 -2.33
C PRO A 112 3.26 37.15 -3.47
N LYS A 113 3.67 36.94 -4.72
CA LYS A 113 3.22 37.69 -5.91
C LYS A 113 2.04 37.04 -6.64
N SER A 114 1.70 35.82 -6.33
CA SER A 114 0.55 35.15 -6.94
C SER A 114 -0.75 35.78 -6.45
N HIS A 115 -1.49 36.42 -7.33
CA HIS A 115 -2.81 37.04 -7.04
C HIS A 115 -3.96 36.12 -7.39
N ASP A 116 -3.71 35.04 -8.14
CA ASP A 116 -4.75 34.12 -8.56
C ASP A 116 -5.15 33.18 -7.41
N PRO A 117 -6.47 33.03 -7.14
CA PRO A 117 -6.92 32.12 -6.10
C PRO A 117 -6.58 30.68 -6.46
N ILE A 118 -6.14 29.91 -5.44
CA ILE A 118 -5.89 28.49 -5.61
C ILE A 118 -7.20 27.73 -5.72
N ASN A 119 -7.34 26.93 -6.77
CA ASN A 119 -8.48 26.04 -6.96
C ASN A 119 -7.98 24.58 -6.92
N LEU A 120 -8.49 23.80 -5.95
CA LEU A 120 -8.22 22.37 -5.83
C LEU A 120 -9.33 21.57 -6.51
N ARG A 121 -9.04 20.34 -6.92
CA ARG A 121 -9.99 19.47 -7.60
C ARG A 121 -11.05 18.99 -6.61
N GLN A 122 -12.31 18.80 -7.06
CA GLN A 122 -13.42 18.33 -6.20
C GLN A 122 -13.16 16.94 -5.58
N ASN A 123 -12.35 16.10 -6.25
CA ASN A 123 -11.99 14.75 -5.81
C ASN A 123 -10.70 14.68 -4.99
N ASP A 124 -10.08 15.82 -4.66
CA ASP A 124 -8.90 15.85 -3.79
C ASP A 124 -9.32 15.67 -2.32
N PHE A 125 -8.56 14.90 -1.53
CA PHE A 125 -8.88 14.63 -0.12
C PHE A 125 -8.92 15.91 0.74
N PHE A 126 -8.13 16.91 0.40
CA PHE A 126 -7.98 18.17 1.16
C PHE A 126 -8.47 19.37 0.35
N LYS A 127 -9.60 19.24 -0.36
CA LYS A 127 -10.17 20.34 -1.15
C LYS A 127 -10.42 21.61 -0.32
N GLU A 128 -10.72 21.44 0.97
CA GLU A 128 -10.97 22.52 1.93
C GLU A 128 -9.77 23.42 2.17
N LEU A 129 -8.55 22.93 1.92
CA LEU A 129 -7.33 23.73 2.03
C LEU A 129 -7.26 24.87 1.00
N GLY A 130 -7.98 24.77 -0.12
CA GLY A 130 -8.01 25.83 -1.15
C GLY A 130 -8.60 27.13 -0.63
N PRO A 131 -9.86 27.15 -0.19
CA PRO A 131 -10.47 28.33 0.42
C PRO A 131 -9.70 28.88 1.61
N LEU A 132 -9.24 28.00 2.53
CA LEU A 132 -8.47 28.42 3.70
C LEU A 132 -7.15 29.10 3.33
N ALA A 133 -6.46 28.59 2.31
CA ALA A 133 -5.20 29.18 1.83
C ALA A 133 -5.45 30.55 1.17
N ASN A 134 -6.56 30.73 0.47
CA ASN A 134 -6.97 32.01 -0.11
C ASN A 134 -7.27 33.04 1.00
N ASP A 135 -8.11 32.70 1.99
CA ASP A 135 -8.43 33.56 3.12
C ASP A 135 -7.18 33.99 3.92
N LEU A 136 -6.26 33.05 4.13
CA LEU A 136 -5.00 33.33 4.84
C LEU A 136 -4.17 34.37 4.07
N LYS A 137 -4.08 34.22 2.75
CA LYS A 137 -3.29 35.09 1.90
C LYS A 137 -3.87 36.50 1.82
N ASP A 138 -5.21 36.62 1.82
CA ASP A 138 -5.91 37.92 1.82
C ASP A 138 -5.75 38.68 3.14
N LYS A 139 -5.58 37.94 4.26
CA LYS A 139 -5.33 38.54 5.59
C LYS A 139 -3.89 39.01 5.80
N ILE A 140 -2.95 38.52 5.00
CA ILE A 140 -1.51 38.86 5.09
C ILE A 140 -1.15 40.06 4.19
N LYS A 141 -2.04 40.45 3.28
CA LYS A 141 -1.90 41.68 2.47
C LYS A 141 -2.22 42.90 3.32
#